data_83fb99884c8d1a4e57e6ecf53de9fc7a
#
_entry.id   83fb99884c8d1a4e57e6ecf53de9fc7a
#
_cell.length_a   1.000
_cell.length_b   1.000
_cell.length_c   1.000
_cell.angle_alpha   90.00
_cell.angle_beta   90.00
_cell.angle_gamma   90.00
#
_symmetry.space_group_name_H-M   'P 1'
#
loop_
_entity.id
_entity.type
_entity.pdbx_description
1 polymer ?
#
loop_
_entity_poly.entity_id
_entity_poly.type
_entity_poly.pdbx_seq_one_letter_code
_entity_poly.pdbx_strand_id
1 'polypeptide(L)'
;MEVDLLNFLEQQAFSNIDDINKNDLTLDLQGWISPKFNDKFTEIIVNSYNELQRPLIIIEIGSWKGLSACTMASIAKQNNIPCKIICIDTWLGSPDYWTTGIADINKGGSLNFNKGYPQIYYTFLNNIILENHTDIIRPFPMSSNEASEILNYYNIKPDIVYIDGAQEYTSVHNDLSKYWKRLHNNGYIFGSNYSDEYESIKMAVNDFSTAVITDKTIDDILWIIQKPINYL
;
A
#
# COMPACT_ATOMS: atom_id res chain seq x y z
N MET A 1 -11.95 27.04 3.19
CA MET A 1 -10.54 26.61 3.16
C MET A 1 -10.59 25.16 2.70
N GLU A 2 -10.09 24.88 1.51
CA GLU A 2 -10.02 23.51 0.99
C GLU A 2 -8.96 22.74 1.80
N VAL A 3 -9.35 21.63 2.42
CA VAL A 3 -8.41 20.81 3.20
C VAL A 3 -7.58 20.00 2.22
N ASP A 4 -6.25 20.19 2.25
CA ASP A 4 -5.31 19.30 1.56
C ASP A 4 -5.18 18.02 2.37
N LEU A 5 -5.82 16.95 1.89
CA LEU A 5 -5.84 15.66 2.58
C LEU A 5 -4.44 15.11 2.86
N LEU A 6 -3.50 15.25 1.93
CA LEU A 6 -2.15 14.70 2.09
C LEU A 6 -1.38 15.41 3.19
N ASN A 7 -1.48 16.74 3.26
CA ASN A 7 -0.88 17.53 4.34
C ASN A 7 -1.58 17.26 5.66
N PHE A 8 -2.90 17.10 5.66
CA PHE A 8 -3.65 16.73 6.87
C PHE A 8 -3.17 15.38 7.43
N LEU A 9 -3.08 14.35 6.60
CA LEU A 9 -2.60 13.02 7.04
C LEU A 9 -1.17 13.07 7.60
N GLU A 10 -0.27 13.85 6.97
CA GLU A 10 1.08 14.06 7.46
C GLU A 10 1.09 14.69 8.86
N GLN A 11 0.37 15.79 9.01
CA GLN A 11 0.30 16.53 10.28
C GLN A 11 -0.29 15.68 11.40
N GLN A 12 -1.35 14.90 11.12
CA GLN A 12 -1.95 14.03 12.14
C GLN A 12 -1.02 12.89 12.56
N ALA A 13 -0.25 12.33 11.65
CA ALA A 13 0.63 11.21 11.94
C ALA A 13 1.97 11.64 12.59
N PHE A 14 2.51 12.81 12.19
CA PHE A 14 3.91 13.17 12.47
C PHE A 14 4.08 14.57 13.09
N SER A 15 3.02 15.19 13.60
CA SER A 15 3.08 16.57 14.18
C SER A 15 4.08 16.75 15.32
N ASN A 16 4.35 15.71 16.09
CA ASN A 16 5.25 15.75 17.25
C ASN A 16 6.55 14.96 17.00
N ILE A 17 6.95 14.79 15.75
CA ILE A 17 8.10 13.95 15.40
C ILE A 17 9.42 14.49 16.01
N ASP A 18 9.55 15.80 16.15
CA ASP A 18 10.74 16.45 16.70
C ASP A 18 10.88 16.19 18.21
N ASP A 19 9.78 15.88 18.91
CA ASP A 19 9.76 15.55 20.32
C ASP A 19 10.07 14.06 20.58
N ILE A 20 10.15 13.24 19.54
CA ILE A 20 10.38 11.80 19.65
C ILE A 20 11.88 11.51 19.74
N ASN A 21 12.30 10.91 20.86
CA ASN A 21 13.63 10.34 20.93
C ASN A 21 13.71 9.04 20.13
N LYS A 22 14.34 9.09 18.97
CA LYS A 22 14.48 7.93 18.08
C LYS A 22 15.18 6.72 18.72
N ASN A 23 16.00 6.93 19.76
CA ASN A 23 16.64 5.85 20.50
C ASN A 23 15.67 4.99 21.33
N ASP A 24 14.47 5.51 21.60
CA ASP A 24 13.42 4.79 22.34
C ASP A 24 12.53 3.98 21.38
N LEU A 25 12.73 4.13 20.06
CA LEU A 25 11.99 3.39 19.06
C LEU A 25 12.71 2.09 18.67
N THR A 26 11.94 1.09 18.30
CA THR A 26 12.44 -0.19 17.78
C THR A 26 11.99 -0.39 16.36
N LEU A 27 12.93 -0.68 15.47
CA LEU A 27 12.64 -1.05 14.08
C LEU A 27 12.08 -2.49 14.03
N ASP A 28 10.90 -2.65 13.45
CA ASP A 28 10.25 -3.94 13.24
C ASP A 28 9.55 -3.96 11.86
N LEU A 29 10.34 -4.08 10.81
CA LEU A 29 9.88 -4.19 9.43
C LEU A 29 9.51 -5.63 9.05
N GLN A 30 8.90 -6.38 9.97
CA GLN A 30 8.40 -7.71 9.63
C GLN A 30 7.36 -7.61 8.49
N GLY A 31 7.58 -8.37 7.44
CA GLY A 31 6.71 -8.44 6.27
C GLY A 31 7.21 -9.47 5.27
N TRP A 32 6.47 -9.67 4.22
CA TRP A 32 6.76 -10.65 3.17
C TRP A 32 6.81 -9.94 1.82
N ILE A 33 7.99 -9.86 1.23
CA ILE A 33 8.17 -9.37 -0.14
C ILE A 33 9.03 -10.36 -0.93
N SER A 34 8.67 -10.59 -2.19
CA SER A 34 9.46 -11.39 -3.10
C SER A 34 10.83 -10.74 -3.36
N PRO A 35 11.91 -11.52 -3.57
CA PRO A 35 13.19 -10.96 -4.02
C PRO A 35 13.11 -10.12 -5.30
N LYS A 36 12.16 -10.43 -6.19
CA LYS A 36 11.93 -9.67 -7.43
C LYS A 36 11.16 -8.36 -7.20
N PHE A 37 10.64 -8.16 -6.01
CA PHE A 37 9.81 -7.02 -5.66
C PHE A 37 10.53 -5.69 -5.88
N ASN A 38 11.76 -5.58 -5.40
CA ASN A 38 12.55 -4.35 -5.53
C ASN A 38 12.78 -3.96 -6.99
N ASP A 39 13.13 -4.92 -7.85
CA ASP A 39 13.38 -4.68 -9.26
C ASP A 39 12.08 -4.22 -9.95
N LYS A 40 10.96 -4.88 -9.64
CA LYS A 40 9.68 -4.56 -10.25
C LYS A 40 9.11 -3.23 -9.77
N PHE A 41 9.21 -2.91 -8.47
CA PHE A 41 8.85 -1.58 -7.98
C PHE A 41 9.72 -0.49 -8.58
N THR A 42 11.01 -0.72 -8.70
CA THR A 42 11.92 0.22 -9.36
C THR A 42 11.49 0.47 -10.80
N GLU A 43 11.24 -0.58 -11.56
CA GLU A 43 10.77 -0.48 -12.94
C GLU A 43 9.48 0.36 -13.04
N ILE A 44 8.46 0.04 -12.24
CA ILE A 44 7.16 0.71 -12.29
C ILE A 44 7.28 2.19 -11.87
N ILE A 45 7.98 2.48 -10.77
CA ILE A 45 8.12 3.86 -10.25
C ILE A 45 8.91 4.73 -11.22
N VAL A 46 10.05 4.21 -11.73
CA VAL A 46 10.91 4.95 -12.66
C VAL A 46 10.20 5.19 -14.00
N ASN A 47 9.54 4.16 -14.55
CA ASN A 47 8.80 4.31 -15.80
C ASN A 47 7.65 5.32 -15.66
N SER A 48 6.87 5.23 -14.58
CA SER A 48 5.78 6.19 -14.32
C SER A 48 6.29 7.61 -14.23
N TYR A 49 7.41 7.85 -13.52
CA TYR A 49 7.98 9.19 -13.40
C TYR A 49 8.54 9.71 -14.74
N ASN A 50 9.23 8.85 -15.50
CA ASN A 50 9.78 9.23 -16.80
C ASN A 50 8.70 9.64 -17.81
N GLU A 51 7.53 9.02 -17.73
CA GLU A 51 6.41 9.35 -18.59
C GLU A 51 5.68 10.61 -18.16
N LEU A 52 5.45 10.78 -16.86
CA LEU A 52 4.59 11.83 -16.32
C LEU A 52 5.34 13.14 -16.03
N GLN A 53 6.65 13.07 -15.73
CA GLN A 53 7.52 14.22 -15.39
C GLN A 53 6.91 15.16 -14.33
N ARG A 54 6.19 14.59 -13.35
CA ARG A 54 5.60 15.28 -12.20
C ARG A 54 5.63 14.38 -10.96
N PRO A 55 5.44 14.94 -9.75
CA PRO A 55 5.35 14.13 -8.54
C PRO A 55 4.29 13.02 -8.67
N LEU A 56 4.64 11.81 -8.23
CA LEU A 56 3.76 10.65 -8.28
C LEU A 56 2.87 10.56 -7.04
N ILE A 57 1.65 10.06 -7.23
CA ILE A 57 0.77 9.60 -6.16
C ILE A 57 0.71 8.07 -6.21
N ILE A 58 1.20 7.43 -5.16
CA ILE A 58 1.19 5.98 -5.01
C ILE A 58 0.19 5.64 -3.90
N ILE A 59 -0.63 4.62 -4.10
CA ILE A 59 -1.49 4.06 -3.06
C ILE A 59 -1.04 2.64 -2.76
N GLU A 60 -0.91 2.33 -1.48
CA GLU A 60 -0.71 0.98 -0.98
C GLU A 60 -1.93 0.56 -0.16
N ILE A 61 -2.47 -0.63 -0.43
CA ILE A 61 -3.58 -1.25 0.31
C ILE A 61 -3.02 -2.46 1.04
N GLY A 62 -3.10 -2.43 2.38
CA GLY A 62 -2.49 -3.45 3.22
C GLY A 62 -1.03 -3.15 3.53
N SER A 63 -0.78 -2.11 4.33
CA SER A 63 0.57 -1.64 4.62
C SER A 63 1.25 -2.35 5.80
N TRP A 64 0.48 -3.04 6.65
CA TRP A 64 0.99 -3.77 7.81
C TRP A 64 1.98 -2.92 8.63
N LYS A 65 3.23 -3.40 8.79
CA LYS A 65 4.32 -2.70 9.49
C LYS A 65 5.16 -1.79 8.58
N GLY A 66 4.82 -1.68 7.29
CA GLY A 66 5.39 -0.70 6.35
C GLY A 66 6.63 -1.15 5.57
N LEU A 67 6.94 -2.46 5.50
CA LEU A 67 8.10 -2.94 4.75
C LEU A 67 8.06 -2.52 3.28
N SER A 68 6.96 -2.78 2.59
CA SER A 68 6.75 -2.42 1.17
C SER A 68 6.70 -0.90 0.96
N ALA A 69 6.01 -0.16 1.85
CA ALA A 69 5.97 1.29 1.83
C ALA A 69 7.37 1.93 1.95
N CYS A 70 8.17 1.48 2.93
CA CYS A 70 9.55 1.93 3.11
C CYS A 70 10.43 1.56 1.90
N THR A 71 10.21 0.39 1.32
CA THR A 71 10.91 -0.05 0.10
C THR A 71 10.61 0.89 -1.06
N MET A 72 9.34 1.18 -1.34
CA MET A 72 8.92 2.12 -2.38
C MET A 72 9.48 3.53 -2.15
N ALA A 73 9.42 4.02 -0.91
CA ALA A 73 9.96 5.33 -0.54
C ALA A 73 11.48 5.41 -0.73
N SER A 74 12.20 4.34 -0.37
CA SER A 74 13.66 4.24 -0.58
C SER A 74 14.02 4.24 -2.06
N ILE A 75 13.27 3.48 -2.89
CA ILE A 75 13.43 3.48 -4.35
C ILE A 75 13.22 4.89 -4.92
N ALA A 76 12.17 5.58 -4.51
CA ALA A 76 11.89 6.93 -4.98
C ALA A 76 13.02 7.91 -4.60
N LYS A 77 13.50 7.86 -3.35
CA LYS A 77 14.63 8.70 -2.90
C LYS A 77 15.91 8.41 -3.65
N GLN A 78 16.27 7.14 -3.84
CA GLN A 78 17.50 6.74 -4.56
C GLN A 78 17.49 7.21 -6.02
N ASN A 79 16.31 7.31 -6.63
CA ASN A 79 16.14 7.77 -8.01
C ASN A 79 15.77 9.27 -8.11
N ASN A 80 15.75 10.01 -7.00
CA ASN A 80 15.34 11.43 -6.94
C ASN A 80 13.92 11.67 -7.51
N ILE A 81 12.99 10.75 -7.29
CA ILE A 81 11.61 10.82 -7.78
C ILE A 81 10.73 11.41 -6.69
N PRO A 82 10.16 12.61 -6.89
CA PRO A 82 9.21 13.17 -5.93
C PRO A 82 7.90 12.37 -5.95
N CYS A 83 7.45 11.91 -4.79
CA CYS A 83 6.19 11.18 -4.65
C CYS A 83 5.57 11.34 -3.27
N LYS A 84 4.29 10.95 -3.18
CA LYS A 84 3.59 10.67 -1.92
C LYS A 84 3.01 9.26 -1.98
N ILE A 85 3.16 8.51 -0.89
CA ILE A 85 2.66 7.13 -0.76
C ILE A 85 1.57 7.14 0.29
N ILE A 86 0.33 6.93 -0.10
CA ILE A 86 -0.82 6.83 0.81
C ILE A 86 -0.94 5.37 1.22
N CYS A 87 -0.66 5.08 2.48
CA CYS A 87 -0.71 3.75 3.07
C CYS A 87 -2.06 3.53 3.74
N ILE A 88 -2.88 2.68 3.14
CA ILE A 88 -4.24 2.39 3.60
C ILE A 88 -4.24 1.03 4.29
N ASP A 89 -4.52 1.04 5.57
CA ASP A 89 -4.69 -0.17 6.38
C ASP A 89 -5.59 0.17 7.58
N THR A 90 -6.30 -0.80 8.10
CA THR A 90 -7.01 -0.65 9.38
C THR A 90 -6.08 -0.76 10.56
N TRP A 91 -4.92 -1.40 10.37
CA TRP A 91 -3.95 -1.82 11.38
C TRP A 91 -4.59 -2.63 12.53
N LEU A 92 -5.68 -3.31 12.22
CA LEU A 92 -6.33 -4.25 13.14
C LEU A 92 -5.84 -5.69 12.96
N GLY A 93 -5.09 -5.96 11.89
CA GLY A 93 -4.70 -7.30 11.48
C GLY A 93 -5.82 -8.03 10.73
N SER A 94 -5.46 -9.11 10.04
CA SER A 94 -6.42 -9.97 9.35
C SER A 94 -7.11 -10.95 10.31
N PRO A 95 -8.27 -11.53 9.94
CA PRO A 95 -9.04 -12.43 10.81
C PRO A 95 -8.26 -13.63 11.35
N ASP A 96 -7.33 -14.18 10.58
CA ASP A 96 -6.49 -15.32 11.02
C ASP A 96 -5.56 -14.96 12.18
N TYR A 97 -5.10 -13.70 12.30
CA TYR A 97 -4.34 -13.23 13.46
C TYR A 97 -5.18 -13.21 14.74
N TRP A 98 -6.49 -12.99 14.62
CA TRP A 98 -7.41 -12.96 15.75
C TRP A 98 -7.94 -14.35 16.14
N THR A 99 -7.86 -15.34 15.26
CA THR A 99 -8.36 -16.70 15.46
C THR A 99 -7.23 -17.66 15.84
N THR A 100 -6.57 -18.22 14.86
CA THR A 100 -5.49 -19.20 15.06
C THR A 100 -4.16 -18.56 15.42
N GLY A 101 -3.95 -17.31 15.01
CA GLY A 101 -2.69 -16.60 15.18
C GLY A 101 -2.44 -16.09 16.59
N ILE A 102 -3.45 -15.95 17.47
CA ILE A 102 -3.25 -15.41 18.84
C ILE A 102 -2.28 -16.29 19.66
N ALA A 103 -2.30 -17.59 19.45
CA ALA A 103 -1.39 -18.53 20.12
C ALA A 103 -0.02 -18.63 19.46
N ASP A 104 0.15 -18.15 18.25
CA ASP A 104 1.40 -18.15 17.50
C ASP A 104 2.10 -16.81 17.66
N ILE A 105 3.27 -16.79 18.30
CA ILE A 105 4.06 -15.57 18.51
C ILE A 105 4.49 -14.92 17.19
N ASN A 106 4.60 -15.69 16.10
CA ASN A 106 4.94 -15.18 14.79
C ASN A 106 3.74 -14.53 14.06
N LYS A 107 2.52 -14.81 14.52
CA LYS A 107 1.27 -14.26 13.98
C LYS A 107 0.58 -13.36 15.01
N GLY A 108 -0.13 -13.92 15.96
CA GLY A 108 -0.90 -13.15 16.93
C GLY A 108 -0.04 -12.29 17.86
N GLY A 109 1.17 -12.73 18.22
CA GLY A 109 2.13 -11.92 18.94
C GLY A 109 2.58 -10.66 18.21
N SER A 110 2.47 -10.65 16.88
CA SER A 110 2.78 -9.49 16.04
C SER A 110 1.79 -8.34 16.19
N LEU A 111 0.57 -8.58 16.71
CA LEU A 111 -0.43 -7.54 16.95
C LEU A 111 -0.08 -6.64 18.13
N ASN A 112 0.70 -7.15 19.09
CA ASN A 112 1.18 -6.42 20.26
C ASN A 112 0.08 -5.58 20.94
N PHE A 113 -0.89 -6.24 21.59
CA PHE A 113 -2.06 -5.57 22.15
C PHE A 113 -1.73 -4.62 23.32
N ASN A 114 -2.31 -3.43 23.30
CA ASN A 114 -2.36 -2.51 24.42
C ASN A 114 -3.82 -2.15 24.73
N LYS A 115 -4.27 -2.42 25.95
CA LYS A 115 -5.67 -2.21 26.39
C LYS A 115 -6.70 -2.80 25.43
N GLY A 116 -6.39 -3.98 24.86
CA GLY A 116 -7.25 -4.69 23.92
C GLY A 116 -7.20 -4.21 22.47
N TYR A 117 -6.32 -3.26 22.14
CA TYR A 117 -6.18 -2.72 20.79
C TYR A 117 -4.82 -3.08 20.18
N PRO A 118 -4.77 -3.57 18.92
CA PRO A 118 -3.50 -3.85 18.23
C PRO A 118 -2.61 -2.61 18.13
N GLN A 119 -1.31 -2.80 18.29
CA GLN A 119 -0.32 -1.72 18.22
C GLN A 119 0.40 -1.63 16.88
N ILE A 120 -0.08 -2.32 15.86
CA ILE A 120 0.55 -2.37 14.53
C ILE A 120 0.71 -0.96 13.94
N TYR A 121 -0.31 -0.10 14.11
CA TYR A 121 -0.24 1.28 13.63
C TYR A 121 0.94 2.05 14.22
N TYR A 122 1.20 1.91 15.51
CA TYR A 122 2.33 2.58 16.16
C TYR A 122 3.67 1.96 15.74
N THR A 123 3.70 0.64 15.52
CA THR A 123 4.87 -0.02 14.94
C THR A 123 5.16 0.49 13.53
N PHE A 124 4.13 0.62 12.69
CA PHE A 124 4.23 1.23 11.37
C PHE A 124 4.80 2.66 11.45
N LEU A 125 4.24 3.54 12.29
CA LEU A 125 4.74 4.91 12.45
C LEU A 125 6.20 4.95 12.88
N ASN A 126 6.59 4.12 13.86
CA ASN A 126 7.97 4.02 14.31
C ASN A 126 8.93 3.64 13.18
N ASN A 127 8.54 2.67 12.37
CA ASN A 127 9.33 2.23 11.22
C ASN A 127 9.51 3.37 10.20
N ILE A 128 8.44 4.10 9.88
CA ILE A 128 8.50 5.24 8.95
C ILE A 128 9.44 6.33 9.47
N ILE A 129 9.41 6.61 10.78
CA ILE A 129 10.29 7.59 11.44
C ILE A 129 11.74 7.13 11.39
N LEU A 130 12.02 5.87 11.74
CA LEU A 130 13.37 5.31 11.77
C LEU A 130 14.00 5.23 10.37
N GLU A 131 13.20 4.88 9.37
CA GLU A 131 13.61 4.84 7.96
C GLU A 131 13.66 6.22 7.29
N ASN A 132 13.31 7.30 8.01
CA ASN A 132 13.30 8.69 7.53
C ASN A 132 12.42 8.91 6.29
N HIS A 133 11.20 8.36 6.27
CA HIS A 133 10.25 8.47 5.16
C HIS A 133 8.99 9.27 5.47
N THR A 134 8.99 10.04 6.56
CA THR A 134 7.84 10.86 7.00
C THR A 134 7.47 11.96 6.00
N ASP A 135 8.41 12.39 5.19
CA ASP A 135 8.21 13.34 4.08
C ASP A 135 7.46 12.75 2.88
N ILE A 136 7.47 11.40 2.73
CA ILE A 136 6.88 10.69 1.58
C ILE A 136 5.61 9.95 1.97
N ILE A 137 5.60 9.22 3.10
CA ILE A 137 4.55 8.29 3.49
C ILE A 137 3.42 8.99 4.23
N ARG A 138 2.18 8.67 3.89
CA ARG A 138 0.94 9.21 4.44
C ARG A 138 0.07 8.07 4.98
N PRO A 139 0.07 7.80 6.29
CA PRO A 139 -0.79 6.79 6.88
C PRO A 139 -2.26 7.18 6.75
N PHE A 140 -3.09 6.24 6.34
CA PHE A 140 -4.53 6.44 6.22
C PHE A 140 -5.27 5.29 6.93
N PRO A 141 -5.56 5.43 8.25
CA PRO A 141 -6.05 4.35 9.10
C PRO A 141 -7.53 4.09 8.88
N MET A 142 -7.85 3.37 7.81
CA MET A 142 -9.21 2.90 7.52
C MET A 142 -9.21 1.75 6.52
N SER A 143 -10.39 1.18 6.25
CA SER A 143 -10.51 0.16 5.23
C SER A 143 -10.31 0.75 3.83
N SER A 144 -9.89 -0.09 2.88
CA SER A 144 -9.72 0.31 1.47
C SER A 144 -11.01 0.84 0.86
N ASN A 145 -12.16 0.32 1.32
CA ASN A 145 -13.47 0.71 0.86
C ASN A 145 -13.80 2.17 1.22
N GLU A 146 -13.70 2.53 2.50
CA GLU A 146 -13.96 3.89 2.98
C GLU A 146 -12.90 4.88 2.50
N ALA A 147 -11.63 4.45 2.47
CA ALA A 147 -10.55 5.27 1.93
C ALA A 147 -10.82 5.68 0.47
N SER A 148 -11.29 4.75 -0.35
CA SER A 148 -11.65 5.00 -1.75
C SER A 148 -12.70 6.11 -1.89
N GLU A 149 -13.72 6.15 -1.02
CA GLU A 149 -14.76 7.19 -1.05
C GLU A 149 -14.18 8.57 -0.66
N ILE A 150 -13.31 8.61 0.35
CA ILE A 150 -12.67 9.85 0.78
C ILE A 150 -11.70 10.36 -0.29
N LEU A 151 -10.89 9.49 -0.88
CA LEU A 151 -10.01 9.84 -1.98
C LEU A 151 -10.80 10.38 -3.19
N ASN A 152 -12.02 9.82 -3.40
CA ASN A 152 -12.94 10.33 -4.41
C ASN A 152 -13.43 11.76 -4.10
N TYR A 153 -13.83 12.02 -2.87
CA TYR A 153 -14.27 13.35 -2.43
C TYR A 153 -13.18 14.40 -2.65
N TYR A 154 -11.92 14.09 -2.32
CA TYR A 154 -10.79 15.00 -2.53
C TYR A 154 -10.20 14.96 -3.95
N ASN A 155 -10.82 14.22 -4.88
CA ASN A 155 -10.36 14.06 -6.26
C ASN A 155 -8.89 13.61 -6.39
N ILE A 156 -8.42 12.78 -5.46
CA ILE A 156 -7.07 12.20 -5.51
C ILE A 156 -7.08 11.04 -6.50
N LYS A 157 -6.22 11.13 -7.50
CA LYS A 157 -6.03 10.10 -8.53
C LYS A 157 -4.61 9.54 -8.43
N PRO A 158 -4.45 8.24 -8.14
CA PRO A 158 -3.14 7.62 -8.11
C PRO A 158 -2.57 7.39 -9.52
N ASP A 159 -1.25 7.33 -9.58
CA ASP A 159 -0.47 6.88 -10.72
C ASP A 159 -0.14 5.39 -10.60
N ILE A 160 0.02 4.94 -9.35
CA ILE A 160 0.39 3.57 -9.01
C ILE A 160 -0.49 3.11 -7.85
N VAL A 161 -1.03 1.90 -7.93
CA VAL A 161 -1.76 1.24 -6.84
C VAL A 161 -1.14 -0.14 -6.60
N TYR A 162 -0.67 -0.38 -5.39
CA TYR A 162 -0.20 -1.68 -4.92
C TYR A 162 -1.24 -2.30 -3.97
N ILE A 163 -1.71 -3.52 -4.27
CA ILE A 163 -2.71 -4.24 -3.48
C ILE A 163 -2.05 -5.45 -2.83
N ASP A 164 -1.95 -5.42 -1.50
CA ASP A 164 -1.39 -6.48 -0.66
C ASP A 164 -2.17 -6.61 0.66
N GLY A 165 -3.46 -6.37 0.61
CA GLY A 165 -4.37 -6.42 1.77
C GLY A 165 -5.04 -7.78 1.95
N ALA A 166 -6.38 -7.78 1.90
CA ALA A 166 -7.19 -8.98 2.03
C ALA A 166 -6.97 -9.94 0.84
N GLN A 167 -7.09 -11.25 1.12
CA GLN A 167 -6.80 -12.31 0.14
C GLN A 167 -8.06 -12.97 -0.42
N GLU A 168 -9.26 -12.61 0.09
CA GLU A 168 -10.52 -13.14 -0.38
C GLU A 168 -10.90 -12.53 -1.73
N TYR A 169 -11.49 -13.35 -2.60
CA TYR A 169 -11.91 -12.94 -3.95
C TYR A 169 -12.69 -11.63 -3.97
N THR A 170 -13.71 -11.51 -3.10
CA THR A 170 -14.59 -10.33 -3.08
C THR A 170 -13.84 -9.05 -2.71
N SER A 171 -12.93 -9.13 -1.72
CA SER A 171 -12.14 -8.00 -1.26
C SER A 171 -11.17 -7.54 -2.34
N VAL A 172 -10.41 -8.46 -2.92
CA VAL A 172 -9.46 -8.16 -4.00
C VAL A 172 -10.18 -7.58 -5.23
N HIS A 173 -11.30 -8.20 -5.65
CA HIS A 173 -12.07 -7.73 -6.81
C HIS A 173 -12.68 -6.34 -6.58
N ASN A 174 -13.14 -6.04 -5.35
CA ASN A 174 -13.64 -4.72 -4.99
C ASN A 174 -12.53 -3.66 -5.03
N ASP A 175 -11.35 -3.96 -4.46
CA ASP A 175 -10.21 -3.05 -4.48
C ASP A 175 -9.77 -2.77 -5.92
N LEU A 176 -9.60 -3.81 -6.74
CA LEU A 176 -9.33 -3.65 -8.17
C LEU A 176 -10.35 -2.72 -8.85
N SER A 177 -11.65 -2.97 -8.65
CA SER A 177 -12.71 -2.21 -9.30
C SER A 177 -12.77 -0.75 -8.87
N LYS A 178 -12.59 -0.46 -7.56
CA LYS A 178 -12.67 0.89 -7.02
C LYS A 178 -11.44 1.73 -7.40
N TYR A 179 -10.25 1.16 -7.22
CA TYR A 179 -9.00 1.90 -7.46
C TYR A 179 -8.68 2.03 -8.95
N TRP A 180 -9.08 1.06 -9.80
CA TRP A 180 -9.00 1.21 -11.25
C TRP A 180 -9.74 2.42 -11.80
N LYS A 181 -10.96 2.69 -11.30
CA LYS A 181 -11.76 3.85 -11.73
C LYS A 181 -11.02 5.16 -11.48
N ARG A 182 -10.21 5.20 -10.43
CA ARG A 182 -9.46 6.40 -10.03
C ARG A 182 -8.06 6.46 -10.59
N LEU A 183 -7.49 5.32 -10.96
CA LEU A 183 -6.15 5.22 -11.51
C LEU A 183 -6.03 6.10 -12.76
N HIS A 184 -4.98 6.90 -12.85
CA HIS A 184 -4.68 7.63 -14.07
C HIS A 184 -4.56 6.69 -15.27
N ASN A 185 -4.92 7.16 -16.47
CA ASN A 185 -4.59 6.46 -17.69
C ASN A 185 -3.06 6.32 -17.77
N ASN A 186 -2.59 5.21 -18.28
CA ASN A 186 -1.20 4.76 -18.26
C ASN A 186 -0.64 4.40 -16.86
N GLY A 187 -1.42 4.51 -15.79
CA GLY A 187 -1.04 4.10 -14.44
C GLY A 187 -1.01 2.59 -14.27
N TYR A 188 -0.39 2.15 -13.17
CA TYR A 188 -0.22 0.74 -12.84
C TYR A 188 -1.04 0.35 -11.62
N ILE A 189 -1.74 -0.78 -11.72
CA ILE A 189 -2.31 -1.47 -10.57
C ILE A 189 -1.68 -2.87 -10.51
N PHE A 190 -1.15 -3.25 -9.36
CA PHE A 190 -0.44 -4.50 -9.22
C PHE A 190 -0.51 -5.00 -7.77
N GLY A 191 -0.13 -6.26 -7.56
CA GLY A 191 -0.13 -6.88 -6.25
C GLY A 191 0.67 -8.17 -6.23
N SER A 192 0.66 -8.82 -5.07
CA SER A 192 1.38 -10.07 -4.80
C SER A 192 0.47 -11.29 -4.78
N ASN A 193 1.05 -12.45 -4.43
CA ASN A 193 0.35 -13.71 -4.16
C ASN A 193 -0.44 -14.29 -5.34
N TYR A 194 -0.04 -14.02 -6.58
CA TYR A 194 -0.63 -14.67 -7.76
C TYR A 194 -0.07 -16.09 -7.91
N SER A 195 -0.61 -17.03 -7.14
CA SER A 195 -0.16 -18.43 -7.14
C SER A 195 -1.33 -19.38 -6.90
N ASP A 196 -1.11 -20.67 -7.06
CA ASP A 196 -2.14 -21.70 -6.80
C ASP A 196 -2.49 -21.82 -5.32
N GLU A 197 -1.62 -21.38 -4.42
CA GLU A 197 -1.90 -21.29 -3.00
C GLU A 197 -2.95 -20.21 -2.68
N TYR A 198 -3.01 -19.16 -3.50
CA TYR A 198 -3.94 -18.02 -3.35
C TYR A 198 -4.91 -17.95 -4.54
N GLU A 199 -5.66 -19.03 -4.76
CA GLU A 199 -6.59 -19.15 -5.90
C GLU A 199 -7.60 -18.01 -5.98
N SER A 200 -8.08 -17.51 -4.84
CA SER A 200 -9.01 -16.38 -4.77
C SER A 200 -8.42 -15.11 -5.41
N ILE A 201 -7.14 -14.83 -5.19
CA ILE A 201 -6.46 -13.69 -5.80
C ILE A 201 -6.33 -13.91 -7.31
N LYS A 202 -5.88 -15.09 -7.74
CA LYS A 202 -5.79 -15.43 -9.17
C LYS A 202 -7.13 -15.25 -9.88
N MET A 203 -8.22 -15.77 -9.30
CA MET A 203 -9.56 -15.62 -9.86
C MET A 203 -9.96 -14.16 -9.97
N ALA A 204 -9.84 -13.38 -8.90
CA ALA A 204 -10.21 -11.96 -8.89
C ALA A 204 -9.43 -11.15 -9.93
N VAL A 205 -8.11 -11.37 -10.04
CA VAL A 205 -7.26 -10.68 -11.03
C VAL A 205 -7.61 -11.10 -12.45
N ASN A 206 -7.87 -12.38 -12.70
CA ASN A 206 -8.25 -12.89 -14.03
C ASN A 206 -9.60 -12.31 -14.48
N ASP A 207 -10.61 -12.39 -13.63
CA ASP A 207 -11.95 -11.89 -13.95
C ASP A 207 -11.91 -10.38 -14.17
N PHE A 208 -11.19 -9.65 -13.31
CA PHE A 208 -11.04 -8.21 -13.46
C PHE A 208 -10.31 -7.83 -14.76
N SER A 209 -9.16 -8.44 -15.08
CA SER A 209 -8.42 -8.14 -16.30
C SER A 209 -9.24 -8.40 -17.57
N THR A 210 -10.05 -9.44 -17.54
CA THR A 210 -11.00 -9.77 -18.62
C THR A 210 -12.11 -8.72 -18.72
N ALA A 211 -12.68 -8.30 -17.60
CA ALA A 211 -13.78 -7.31 -17.56
C ALA A 211 -13.34 -5.92 -18.07
N VAL A 212 -12.09 -5.52 -17.79
CA VAL A 212 -11.55 -4.23 -18.27
C VAL A 212 -10.85 -4.32 -19.63
N ILE A 213 -10.84 -5.50 -20.24
CA ILE A 213 -10.25 -5.79 -21.57
C ILE A 213 -8.79 -5.29 -21.60
N THR A 214 -8.02 -5.67 -20.59
CA THR A 214 -6.62 -5.26 -20.47
C THR A 214 -5.76 -6.44 -20.08
N ASP A 215 -4.62 -6.60 -20.77
CA ASP A 215 -3.67 -7.65 -20.46
C ASP A 215 -3.04 -7.46 -19.10
N LYS A 216 -2.70 -8.59 -18.47
CA LYS A 216 -1.91 -8.61 -17.24
C LYS A 216 -0.56 -9.26 -17.51
N THR A 217 0.46 -8.79 -16.82
CA THR A 217 1.78 -9.40 -16.75
C THR A 217 1.92 -10.14 -15.44
N ILE A 218 2.46 -11.35 -15.47
CA ILE A 218 2.81 -12.13 -14.27
C ILE A 218 4.32 -12.24 -14.21
N ASP A 219 4.91 -11.86 -13.10
CA ASP A 219 6.34 -11.99 -12.81
C ASP A 219 6.52 -12.63 -11.43
N ASP A 220 6.82 -13.92 -11.42
CA ASP A 220 6.81 -14.77 -10.24
C ASP A 220 5.41 -14.79 -9.59
N ILE A 221 5.27 -14.28 -8.37
CA ILE A 221 3.99 -14.14 -7.66
C ILE A 221 3.35 -12.75 -7.82
N LEU A 222 4.00 -11.85 -8.56
CA LEU A 222 3.47 -10.50 -8.81
C LEU A 222 2.57 -10.51 -10.05
N TRP A 223 1.43 -9.87 -9.94
CA TRP A 223 0.54 -9.56 -11.06
C TRP A 223 0.51 -8.05 -11.29
N ILE A 224 0.52 -7.63 -12.56
CA ILE A 224 0.61 -6.23 -12.96
C ILE A 224 -0.36 -5.97 -14.08
N ILE A 225 -1.19 -4.93 -13.96
CA ILE A 225 -2.10 -4.45 -14.99
C ILE A 225 -1.81 -2.97 -15.22
N GLN A 226 -1.48 -2.60 -16.44
CA GLN A 226 -1.32 -1.19 -16.81
C GLN A 226 -2.60 -0.68 -17.46
N LYS A 227 -3.12 0.45 -17.01
CA LYS A 227 -4.31 1.06 -17.58
C LYS A 227 -3.97 1.67 -18.95
N PRO A 228 -4.73 1.38 -20.01
CA PRO A 228 -4.44 1.96 -21.32
C PRO A 228 -4.47 3.48 -21.31
N ILE A 229 -3.63 4.13 -22.13
CA ILE A 229 -3.55 5.59 -22.27
C ILE A 229 -4.92 6.18 -22.66
N ASN A 230 -5.68 5.50 -23.52
CA ASN A 230 -6.98 5.93 -24.03
C ASN A 230 -8.12 5.11 -23.40
N TYR A 231 -8.04 4.79 -22.11
CA TYR A 231 -9.12 4.09 -21.42
C TYR A 231 -10.32 5.01 -21.24
N LEU A 232 -11.50 4.60 -21.77
CA LEU A 232 -12.76 5.35 -21.77
C LEU A 232 -13.54 5.16 -20.48
#